data_d263d6078ff6af0c963081f333ff2691
#
_entry.id   d263d6078ff6af0c963081f333ff2691
#
_cell.length_a   1.000
_cell.length_b   1.000
_cell.length_c   1.000
_cell.angle_alpha   90.00
_cell.angle_beta   90.00
_cell.angle_gamma   90.00
#
_symmetry.space_group_name_H-M   'P 1'
#
loop_
_entity.id
_entity.type
_entity.pdbx_description
1 polymer ?
#
loop_
_entity_poly.entity_id
_entity_poly.type
_entity_poly.pdbx_seq_one_letter_code
_entity_poly.pdbx_strand_id
1 'polypeptide(L)'
;MTRVHGKLFSDNRSGVLAIKPSRPFFGVSRVERHFEVIDGSIDITLDPTPSGIFYLLGYKEKGDLKRTEFTLRWSIPARESFDIS
;
A
#
# COMPACT_ATOMS: atom_id res chain seq x y z
N MET A 1 -12.34 5.21 6.42
CA MET A 1 -10.96 5.06 5.93
C MET A 1 -10.07 4.57 7.05
N THR A 2 -9.08 3.76 6.73
CA THR A 2 -8.19 3.17 7.72
C THR A 2 -6.78 3.72 7.55
N ARG A 3 -6.20 4.24 8.62
CA ARG A 3 -4.80 4.65 8.63
C ARG A 3 -3.92 3.41 8.71
N VAL A 4 -3.08 3.22 7.72
CA VAL A 4 -2.13 2.10 7.66
C VAL A 4 -0.74 2.65 7.90
N HIS A 5 -0.08 2.18 8.95
CA HIS A 5 1.21 2.72 9.36
C HIS A 5 2.11 1.63 9.93
N GLY A 6 3.39 1.92 9.99
CA GLY A 6 4.39 1.05 10.57
C GLY A 6 5.57 0.79 9.65
N LYS A 7 6.44 -0.11 10.09
CA LYS A 7 7.62 -0.54 9.32
C LYS A 7 7.22 -1.54 8.24
N LEU A 8 7.45 -1.18 6.99
CA LEU A 8 7.28 -2.08 5.85
C LEU A 8 8.53 -2.95 5.64
N PHE A 9 9.70 -2.39 5.91
CA PHE A 9 10.99 -3.07 5.81
C PHE A 9 11.77 -2.95 7.11
N SER A 10 12.59 -3.96 7.40
CA SER A 10 13.44 -3.97 8.59
C SER A 10 14.63 -3.01 8.49
N ASP A 11 15.04 -2.64 7.28
CA ASP A 11 16.08 -1.65 7.04
C ASP A 11 15.48 -0.25 6.80
N ASN A 12 16.32 0.76 6.62
CA ASN A 12 15.91 2.15 6.44
C ASN A 12 15.85 2.57 4.97
N ARG A 13 15.43 1.66 4.09
CA ARG A 13 15.30 2.00 2.67
C ARG A 13 14.17 3.00 2.44
N SER A 14 14.33 3.84 1.43
CA SER A 14 13.33 4.80 1.02
C SER A 14 13.02 4.64 -0.47
N GLY A 15 11.77 4.84 -0.83
CA GLY A 15 11.32 4.68 -2.21
C GLY A 15 9.85 4.99 -2.36
N VAL A 16 9.20 4.32 -3.32
CA VAL A 16 7.79 4.51 -3.65
C VAL A 16 7.05 3.19 -3.55
N LEU A 17 5.93 3.21 -2.83
CA LEU A 17 5.01 2.10 -2.76
C LEU A 17 3.84 2.37 -3.70
N ALA A 18 3.68 1.53 -4.72
CA ALA A 18 2.55 1.61 -5.65
C ALA A 18 1.44 0.69 -5.14
N ILE A 19 0.22 1.21 -5.06
CA ILE A 19 -0.94 0.49 -4.53
C ILE A 19 -2.11 0.63 -5.51
N LYS A 20 -2.75 -0.48 -5.83
CA LYS A 20 -4.00 -0.49 -6.60
C LYS A 20 -4.91 -1.60 -6.09
N PRO A 21 -6.25 -1.40 -6.10
CA PRO A 21 -7.16 -2.48 -5.69
C PRO A 21 -7.18 -3.58 -6.75
N SER A 22 -7.48 -4.81 -6.33
CA SER A 22 -7.64 -5.95 -7.25
C SER A 22 -8.85 -5.76 -8.16
N ARG A 23 -9.91 -5.06 -7.65
CA ARG A 23 -11.11 -4.67 -8.37
C ARG A 23 -11.60 -3.32 -7.87
N PRO A 24 -12.34 -2.54 -8.68
CA PRO A 24 -13.03 -1.36 -8.18
C PRO A 24 -14.06 -1.74 -7.10
N PHE A 25 -14.18 -0.93 -6.05
CA PHE A 25 -15.16 -1.13 -4.99
C PHE A 25 -15.52 0.20 -4.31
N PHE A 26 -16.76 0.35 -3.84
CA PHE A 26 -17.25 1.51 -3.07
C PHE A 26 -16.72 2.87 -3.55
N GLY A 27 -16.74 3.08 -4.88
CA GLY A 27 -16.21 4.32 -5.46
C GLY A 27 -14.70 4.39 -5.57
N VAL A 28 -13.97 3.41 -5.08
CA VAL A 28 -12.51 3.30 -5.27
C VAL A 28 -12.24 2.72 -6.65
N SER A 29 -11.64 3.50 -7.53
CA SER A 29 -11.30 3.05 -8.88
C SER A 29 -10.02 2.21 -8.86
N ARG A 30 -9.81 1.41 -9.92
CA ARG A 30 -8.61 0.58 -10.06
C ARG A 30 -7.39 1.39 -10.52
N VAL A 31 -7.26 2.61 -10.04
CA VAL A 31 -6.14 3.49 -10.36
C VAL A 31 -4.97 3.19 -9.44
N GLU A 32 -3.78 3.08 -10.01
CA GLU A 32 -2.56 2.94 -9.25
C GLU A 32 -2.23 4.24 -8.54
N ARG A 33 -2.01 4.17 -7.23
CA ARG A 33 -1.62 5.32 -6.39
C ARG A 33 -0.20 5.09 -5.86
N HIS A 34 0.56 6.16 -5.73
CA HIS A 34 1.93 6.10 -5.25
C HIS A 34 2.06 6.81 -3.91
N PHE A 35 2.75 6.16 -2.97
CA PHE A 35 3.01 6.68 -1.64
C PHE A 35 4.49 6.58 -1.33
N GLU A 36 5.02 7.54 -0.58
CA GLU A 36 6.43 7.52 -0.18
C GLU A 36 6.66 6.51 0.96
N VAL A 37 7.76 5.77 0.84
CA VAL A 37 8.32 4.97 1.93
C VAL A 37 9.55 5.73 2.43
N ILE A 38 9.56 6.07 3.72
CA ILE A 38 10.66 6.83 4.35
C ILE A 38 11.24 6.00 5.48
N ASP A 39 12.54 5.72 5.40
CA ASP A 39 13.26 4.89 6.39
C ASP A 39 12.58 3.55 6.66
N GLY A 40 12.07 2.92 5.61
CA GLY A 40 11.39 1.64 5.67
C GLY A 40 9.96 1.68 6.23
N SER A 41 9.44 2.86 6.54
CA SER A 41 8.13 3.05 7.17
C SER A 41 7.14 3.74 6.24
N ILE A 42 5.86 3.48 6.48
CA ILE A 42 4.76 4.15 5.79
C ILE A 42 3.75 4.70 6.80
N ASP A 43 3.00 5.71 6.38
CA ASP A 43 1.85 6.24 7.10
C ASP A 43 0.87 6.76 6.05
N ILE A 44 -0.08 5.93 5.68
CA ILE A 44 -1.03 6.20 4.59
C ILE A 44 -2.45 5.89 5.04
N THR A 45 -3.42 6.39 4.30
CA THR A 45 -4.84 6.11 4.55
C THR A 45 -5.44 5.39 3.35
N LEU A 46 -6.08 4.25 3.61
CA LEU A 46 -6.72 3.44 2.59
C LEU A 46 -8.16 3.12 2.99
N ASP A 47 -9.02 2.93 2.00
CA ASP A 47 -10.37 2.44 2.25
C ASP A 47 -10.32 0.97 2.66
N PRO A 48 -11.14 0.52 3.63
CA PRO A 48 -11.19 -0.90 3.99
C PRO A 48 -11.68 -1.74 2.81
N THR A 49 -11.12 -2.94 2.68
CA THR A 49 -11.46 -3.85 1.58
C THR A 49 -12.63 -4.74 1.93
N PRO A 50 -13.62 -4.90 1.01
CA PRO A 50 -14.67 -5.91 1.19
C PRO A 50 -14.10 -7.33 1.05
N SER A 51 -14.89 -8.31 1.47
CA SER A 51 -14.52 -9.72 1.34
C SER A 51 -14.25 -10.07 -0.13
N GLY A 52 -13.12 -10.76 -0.37
CA GLY A 52 -12.70 -11.18 -1.70
C GLY A 52 -12.00 -10.11 -2.53
N ILE A 53 -11.85 -8.89 -1.99
CA ILE A 53 -11.12 -7.80 -2.64
C ILE A 53 -9.90 -7.46 -1.78
N PHE A 54 -8.79 -7.14 -2.42
CA PHE A 54 -7.54 -6.80 -1.75
C PHE A 54 -6.79 -5.74 -2.55
N TYR A 55 -5.81 -5.12 -1.91
CA TYR A 55 -4.88 -4.21 -2.59
C TYR A 55 -3.66 -4.99 -3.06
N LEU A 56 -3.21 -4.65 -4.27
CA LEU A 56 -1.94 -5.12 -4.82
C LEU A 56 -0.89 -4.04 -4.58
N LEU A 57 0.27 -4.44 -4.08
CA LEU A 57 1.33 -3.51 -3.72
C LEU A 57 2.64 -3.90 -4.38
N GLY A 58 3.36 -2.90 -4.84
CA GLY A 58 4.69 -3.05 -5.39
C GLY A 58 5.60 -1.94 -4.89
N TYR A 59 6.83 -2.28 -4.53
CA TYR A 59 7.83 -1.32 -4.03
C TYR A 59 8.90 -1.07 -5.07
N LYS A 60 9.30 0.20 -5.21
CA LYS A 60 10.46 0.61 -6.00
C LYS A 60 11.39 1.46 -5.17
N GLU A 61 12.67 1.20 -5.27
CA GLU A 61 13.70 2.10 -4.73
C GLU A 61 13.62 3.46 -5.42
N LYS A 62 13.98 4.51 -4.68
CA LYS A 62 14.04 5.87 -5.23
C LYS A 62 15.04 5.90 -6.39
N GLY A 63 14.59 6.40 -7.55
CA GLY A 63 15.40 6.46 -8.76
C GLY A 63 15.40 5.20 -9.62
N ASP A 64 14.71 4.14 -9.20
CA ASP A 64 14.55 2.94 -10.00
C ASP A 64 13.58 3.20 -11.16
N LEU A 65 14.03 2.96 -12.38
CA LEU A 65 13.25 3.15 -13.60
C LEU A 65 12.57 1.87 -14.09
N LYS A 66 12.73 0.77 -13.38
CA LYS A 66 12.10 -0.49 -13.74
C LYS A 66 10.59 -0.44 -13.53
N ARG A 67 9.87 -1.30 -14.27
CA ARG A 67 8.43 -1.46 -14.11
C ARG A 67 8.13 -1.99 -12.70
N THR A 68 7.10 -1.42 -12.06
CA THR A 68 6.65 -1.90 -10.75
C THR A 68 6.07 -3.30 -10.85
N GLU A 69 6.54 -4.21 -10.01
CA GLU A 69 5.97 -5.55 -9.86
C GLU A 69 5.12 -5.60 -8.60
N PHE A 70 3.87 -6.04 -8.73
CA PHE A 70 2.92 -6.12 -7.63
C PHE A 70 2.99 -7.50 -7.01
N THR A 71 3.84 -7.65 -6.00
CA THR A 71 4.14 -8.94 -5.35
C THR A 71 3.45 -9.11 -3.99
N LEU A 72 2.92 -8.05 -3.41
CA LEU A 72 2.27 -8.07 -2.11
C LEU A 72 0.77 -7.85 -2.23
N ARG A 73 0.02 -8.38 -1.27
CA ARG A 73 -1.44 -8.23 -1.20
C ARG A 73 -1.84 -7.87 0.23
N TRP A 74 -2.71 -6.87 0.36
CA TRP A 74 -3.25 -6.49 1.67
C TRP A 74 -4.77 -6.47 1.64
N SER A 75 -5.37 -7.06 2.68
CA SER A 75 -6.77 -6.80 3.02
C SER A 75 -6.78 -5.81 4.17
N ILE A 76 -7.51 -4.71 4.01
CA ILE A 76 -7.54 -3.64 4.99
C ILE A 76 -8.81 -3.76 5.84
N PRO A 77 -8.69 -3.93 7.17
CA PRO A 77 -9.86 -4.02 8.03
C PRO A 77 -10.58 -2.68 8.17
N ALA A 78 -11.87 -2.74 8.46
CA ALA A 78 -12.68 -1.55 8.74
C ALA A 78 -12.39 -1.05 10.15
N ARG A 79 -11.23 -0.47 10.37
CA ARG A 79 -10.73 0.07 11.63
C ARG A 79 -10.27 1.50 11.45
N GLU A 80 -10.13 2.22 12.55
CA GLU A 80 -9.55 3.56 12.54
C GLU A 80 -8.08 3.52 12.11
N SER A 81 -7.33 2.53 12.58
CA SER A 81 -5.92 2.35 12.23
C SER A 81 -5.52 0.88 12.13
N PHE A 82 -4.47 0.62 11.38
CA PHE A 82 -3.91 -0.72 11.20
C PHE A 82 -2.38 -0.61 11.17
N ASP A 83 -1.73 -1.20 12.17
CA ASP A 83 -0.28 -1.23 12.30
C ASP A 83 0.26 -2.48 11.62
N ILE A 84 1.13 -2.30 10.60
CA ILE A 84 1.73 -3.39 9.84
C ILE A 84 3.06 -3.88 10.43
N SER A 85 3.54 -3.22 11.47
CA SER A 85 4.80 -3.58 12.11
C SER A 85 4.74 -4.89 12.86
#